data_a2717c60427b9d0ba6a28009672422bc
#
_entry.id   a2717c60427b9d0ba6a28009672422bc
#
_cell.length_a   1.000
_cell.length_b   1.000
_cell.length_c   1.000
_cell.angle_alpha   90.00
_cell.angle_beta   90.00
_cell.angle_gamma   90.00
#
_symmetry.space_group_name_H-M   'P 1'
#
loop_
_entity.id
_entity.type
_entity.pdbx_description
1 polymer ?
#
loop_
_entity_poly.entity_id
_entity_poly.type
_entity_poly.pdbx_seq_one_letter_code
_entity_poly.pdbx_strand_id
1 'polypeptide(L)'
;LGDVYKRQFQHFNLLMQKNVLENICFSLKIAGVKDAEAKKRARELLKVVGLADKEKAYPSQLSGGQKQRVAIARAIANNPKILLCDEATSALDPQTTKSVLELLKQINRDYGITIVVVTHEMSVVQEICNQVAILNEGNVVETGSVSEIFTAPKSPEAKSLIIGSGSTAKEMRGRHCIRIVFKENSSYEPVVGNMTLQFKTPVNILYANTKDLNGTAAGEMILQLPEDTEIAGKMVEYLNCLLYTSDA
;
A
#
# COMPACT_ATOMS: atom_id res chain seq x y z
N LEU A 1 8.62 -11.00 -25.85
CA LEU A 1 8.60 -10.85 -24.38
C LEU A 1 8.89 -9.43 -23.93
N GLY A 2 9.45 -8.55 -24.79
CA GLY A 2 9.84 -7.17 -24.44
C GLY A 2 8.70 -6.18 -24.22
N ASP A 3 7.50 -6.45 -24.71
CA ASP A 3 6.39 -5.49 -24.72
C ASP A 3 5.31 -5.75 -23.65
N VAL A 4 5.47 -6.76 -22.81
CA VAL A 4 4.43 -7.17 -21.86
C VAL A 4 4.52 -6.41 -20.53
N TYR A 5 5.73 -6.04 -20.10
CA TYR A 5 5.94 -5.32 -18.84
C TYR A 5 7.03 -4.25 -18.94
N LYS A 6 6.93 -3.21 -18.13
CA LYS A 6 7.94 -2.18 -17.95
C LYS A 6 8.28 -2.05 -16.47
N ARG A 7 9.57 -2.06 -16.13
CA ARG A 7 10.08 -1.87 -14.77
C ARG A 7 10.36 -0.38 -14.53
N GLN A 8 9.88 0.13 -13.39
CA GLN A 8 10.22 1.45 -12.89
C GLN A 8 11.22 1.28 -11.72
N PHE A 9 12.35 2.01 -11.76
CA PHE A 9 13.41 1.89 -10.77
C PHE A 9 13.29 2.95 -9.68
N GLN A 10 13.85 2.67 -8.49
CA GLN A 10 13.87 3.52 -7.28
C GLN A 10 14.29 4.99 -7.51
N HIS A 11 15.13 5.28 -8.49
CA HIS A 11 15.69 6.62 -8.74
C HIS A 11 15.09 7.32 -9.96
N PHE A 12 13.80 7.11 -10.27
CA PHE A 12 13.11 7.71 -11.42
C PHE A 12 13.78 7.47 -12.78
N ASN A 13 15.08 7.28 -12.82
CA ASN A 13 15.98 7.06 -13.97
C ASN A 13 15.64 7.93 -15.19
N LEU A 14 15.29 9.20 -14.93
CA LEU A 14 15.06 10.17 -15.99
C LEU A 14 16.38 10.57 -16.64
N LEU A 15 16.33 10.75 -17.95
CA LEU A 15 17.45 11.24 -18.71
C LEU A 15 17.63 12.75 -18.40
N MET A 16 18.64 13.07 -17.58
CA MET A 16 18.84 14.40 -17.02
C MET A 16 19.13 15.47 -18.10
N GLN A 17 19.69 15.04 -19.24
CA GLN A 17 19.99 15.91 -20.40
C GLN A 17 18.82 16.08 -21.35
N LYS A 18 17.68 15.45 -21.08
CA LYS A 18 16.43 15.54 -21.86
C LYS A 18 15.33 16.20 -21.06
N ASN A 19 14.51 17.02 -21.74
CA ASN A 19 13.34 17.58 -21.09
C ASN A 19 12.26 16.52 -20.84
N VAL A 20 11.18 16.91 -20.18
CA VAL A 20 10.09 16.01 -19.78
C VAL A 20 9.44 15.33 -21.00
N LEU A 21 9.13 16.08 -22.07
CA LEU A 21 8.57 15.50 -23.28
C LEU A 21 9.49 14.46 -23.90
N GLU A 22 10.77 14.79 -24.01
CA GLU A 22 11.77 13.91 -24.59
C GLU A 22 12.00 12.66 -23.77
N ASN A 23 11.90 12.75 -22.43
CA ASN A 23 11.94 11.59 -21.53
C ASN A 23 10.83 10.60 -21.84
N ILE A 24 9.59 11.09 -22.05
CA ILE A 24 8.45 10.22 -22.38
C ILE A 24 8.59 9.68 -23.81
N CYS A 25 8.97 10.53 -24.77
CA CYS A 25 9.21 10.12 -26.15
C CYS A 25 10.31 9.06 -26.30
N PHE A 26 11.26 8.98 -25.36
CA PHE A 26 12.39 8.09 -25.44
C PHE A 26 11.97 6.61 -25.56
N SER A 27 11.01 6.15 -24.73
CA SER A 27 10.50 4.78 -24.81
C SER A 27 9.74 4.49 -26.12
N LEU A 28 9.01 5.47 -26.65
CA LEU A 28 8.30 5.38 -27.92
C LEU A 28 9.27 5.29 -29.11
N LYS A 29 10.35 6.08 -29.08
CA LYS A 29 11.39 6.06 -30.12
C LYS A 29 12.13 4.72 -30.18
N ILE A 30 12.43 4.13 -29.01
CA ILE A 30 13.03 2.79 -28.94
C ILE A 30 12.09 1.75 -29.55
N ALA A 31 10.77 1.92 -29.38
CA ALA A 31 9.76 1.07 -30.00
C ALA A 31 9.53 1.35 -31.50
N GLY A 32 10.28 2.27 -32.13
CA GLY A 32 10.18 2.57 -33.53
C GLY A 32 9.05 3.55 -33.94
N VAL A 33 8.39 4.19 -32.96
CA VAL A 33 7.32 5.15 -33.22
C VAL A 33 7.90 6.43 -33.84
N LYS A 34 7.26 6.94 -34.88
CA LYS A 34 7.67 8.17 -35.58
C LYS A 34 7.63 9.38 -34.63
N ASP A 35 8.57 10.34 -34.80
CA ASP A 35 8.77 11.46 -33.87
C ASP A 35 7.50 12.31 -33.65
N ALA A 36 6.74 12.59 -34.72
CA ALA A 36 5.50 13.35 -34.61
C ALA A 36 4.42 12.63 -33.79
N GLU A 37 4.29 11.34 -33.97
CA GLU A 37 3.35 10.49 -33.23
C GLU A 37 3.79 10.30 -31.77
N ALA A 38 5.08 10.07 -31.55
CA ALA A 38 5.66 10.00 -30.21
C ALA A 38 5.42 11.29 -29.42
N LYS A 39 5.63 12.46 -30.02
CA LYS A 39 5.35 13.75 -29.37
C LYS A 39 3.87 13.94 -29.06
N LYS A 40 2.98 13.54 -29.98
CA LYS A 40 1.53 13.59 -29.75
C LYS A 40 1.14 12.75 -28.54
N ARG A 41 1.56 11.47 -28.53
CA ARG A 41 1.29 10.54 -27.43
C ARG A 41 1.89 11.02 -26.10
N ALA A 42 3.10 11.54 -26.11
CA ALA A 42 3.73 12.07 -24.92
C ALA A 42 2.97 13.26 -24.31
N ARG A 43 2.43 14.16 -25.13
CA ARG A 43 1.57 15.27 -24.65
C ARG A 43 0.25 14.81 -24.08
N GLU A 44 -0.36 13.78 -24.64
CA GLU A 44 -1.57 13.15 -24.07
C GLU A 44 -1.26 12.61 -22.67
N LEU A 45 -0.14 11.89 -22.51
CA LEU A 45 0.27 11.34 -21.23
C LEU A 45 0.65 12.42 -20.21
N LEU A 46 1.24 13.53 -20.64
CA LEU A 46 1.51 14.68 -19.77
C LEU A 46 0.23 15.27 -19.17
N LYS A 47 -0.87 15.26 -19.91
CA LYS A 47 -2.19 15.68 -19.38
C LYS A 47 -2.68 14.68 -18.34
N VAL A 48 -2.55 13.37 -18.60
CA VAL A 48 -2.96 12.30 -17.68
C VAL A 48 -2.24 12.39 -16.34
N VAL A 49 -0.92 12.67 -16.36
CA VAL A 49 -0.12 12.78 -15.12
C VAL A 49 -0.14 14.19 -14.53
N GLY A 50 -0.92 15.14 -15.09
CA GLY A 50 -1.07 16.50 -14.58
C GLY A 50 0.17 17.38 -14.71
N LEU A 51 0.96 17.19 -15.78
CA LEU A 51 2.22 17.93 -16.04
C LEU A 51 2.27 18.56 -17.42
N ALA A 52 1.12 18.94 -17.99
CA ALA A 52 1.04 19.53 -19.34
C ALA A 52 1.85 20.83 -19.45
N ASP A 53 1.95 21.62 -18.37
CA ASP A 53 2.71 22.86 -18.28
C ASP A 53 4.23 22.65 -18.18
N LYS A 54 4.69 21.43 -17.93
CA LYS A 54 6.11 21.07 -17.70
C LYS A 54 6.77 20.42 -18.91
N GLU A 55 6.16 20.45 -20.11
CA GLU A 55 6.67 19.79 -21.32
C GLU A 55 8.16 20.08 -21.60
N LYS A 56 8.58 21.33 -21.40
CA LYS A 56 9.95 21.80 -21.71
C LYS A 56 10.89 21.80 -20.50
N ALA A 57 10.38 21.48 -19.30
CA ALA A 57 11.18 21.46 -18.09
C ALA A 57 12.18 20.28 -18.10
N TYR A 58 13.30 20.44 -17.42
CA TYR A 58 14.29 19.39 -17.23
C TYR A 58 14.08 18.70 -15.87
N PRO A 59 14.52 17.44 -15.70
CA PRO A 59 14.35 16.73 -14.43
C PRO A 59 14.90 17.47 -13.20
N SER A 60 15.96 18.27 -13.35
CA SER A 60 16.52 19.10 -12.27
C SER A 60 15.55 20.18 -11.76
N GLN A 61 14.55 20.56 -12.55
CA GLN A 61 13.56 21.58 -12.24
C GLN A 61 12.26 21.01 -11.65
N LEU A 62 12.21 19.69 -11.42
CA LEU A 62 11.01 18.97 -10.97
C LEU A 62 11.17 18.53 -9.51
N SER A 63 10.06 18.57 -8.76
CA SER A 63 9.98 17.91 -7.46
C SER A 63 10.06 16.37 -7.59
N GLY A 64 10.30 15.66 -6.49
CA GLY A 64 10.33 14.20 -6.46
C GLY A 64 9.05 13.58 -7.05
N GLY A 65 7.89 14.04 -6.60
CA GLY A 65 6.60 13.56 -7.11
C GLY A 65 6.36 13.87 -8.59
N GLN A 66 6.83 15.02 -9.07
CA GLN A 66 6.77 15.34 -10.50
C GLN A 66 7.68 14.42 -11.32
N LYS A 67 8.90 14.14 -10.86
CA LYS A 67 9.80 13.16 -11.49
C LYS A 67 9.15 11.78 -11.57
N GLN A 68 8.51 11.34 -10.48
CA GLN A 68 7.78 10.07 -10.43
C GLN A 68 6.64 10.02 -11.45
N ARG A 69 5.85 11.08 -11.55
CA ARG A 69 4.77 11.18 -12.56
C ARG A 69 5.31 11.12 -13.99
N VAL A 70 6.46 11.75 -14.28
CA VAL A 70 7.13 11.64 -15.59
C VAL A 70 7.61 10.21 -15.85
N ALA A 71 8.17 9.53 -14.85
CA ALA A 71 8.62 8.14 -14.96
C ALA A 71 7.44 7.20 -15.23
N ILE A 72 6.29 7.40 -14.57
CA ILE A 72 5.05 6.68 -14.83
C ILE A 72 4.57 6.91 -16.27
N ALA A 73 4.48 8.17 -16.70
CA ALA A 73 4.07 8.52 -18.08
C ALA A 73 4.97 7.85 -19.13
N ARG A 74 6.30 7.84 -18.90
CA ARG A 74 7.26 7.15 -19.76
C ARG A 74 7.04 5.63 -19.77
N ALA A 75 6.74 5.04 -18.63
CA ALA A 75 6.53 3.59 -18.51
C ALA A 75 5.26 3.13 -19.23
N ILE A 76 4.17 3.92 -19.18
CA ILE A 76 2.90 3.58 -19.83
C ILE A 76 2.81 4.03 -21.30
N ALA A 77 3.84 4.71 -21.83
CA ALA A 77 3.79 5.31 -23.17
C ALA A 77 3.50 4.29 -24.29
N ASN A 78 4.06 3.08 -24.17
CA ASN A 78 3.88 1.98 -25.11
C ASN A 78 2.66 1.07 -24.81
N ASN A 79 1.71 1.55 -24.01
CA ASN A 79 0.51 0.79 -23.60
C ASN A 79 0.85 -0.63 -23.09
N PRO A 80 1.70 -0.78 -22.06
CA PRO A 80 2.04 -2.10 -21.52
C PRO A 80 0.81 -2.73 -20.89
N LYS A 81 0.75 -4.08 -20.87
CA LYS A 81 -0.28 -4.81 -20.13
C LYS A 81 -0.02 -4.82 -18.63
N ILE A 82 1.26 -4.77 -18.24
CA ILE A 82 1.70 -4.81 -16.84
C ILE A 82 2.68 -3.67 -16.59
N LEU A 83 2.44 -2.91 -15.52
CA LEU A 83 3.35 -1.91 -14.98
C LEU A 83 3.94 -2.42 -13.66
N LEU A 84 5.26 -2.57 -13.61
CA LEU A 84 5.98 -2.94 -12.40
C LEU A 84 6.54 -1.68 -11.73
N CYS A 85 6.09 -1.43 -10.51
CA CYS A 85 6.50 -0.32 -9.65
C CYS A 85 7.34 -0.85 -8.49
N ASP A 86 8.63 -0.57 -8.52
CA ASP A 86 9.58 -0.99 -7.49
C ASP A 86 9.85 0.22 -6.56
N GLU A 87 9.37 0.12 -5.32
CA GLU A 87 9.46 1.19 -4.29
C GLU A 87 9.08 2.60 -4.81
N ALA A 88 8.01 2.68 -5.58
CA ALA A 88 7.62 3.88 -6.31
C ALA A 88 7.35 5.12 -5.43
N THR A 89 7.24 4.96 -4.11
CA THR A 89 6.87 6.00 -3.14
C THR A 89 7.87 6.20 -2.01
N SER A 90 8.90 5.36 -1.89
CA SER A 90 9.83 5.32 -0.75
C SER A 90 10.62 6.63 -0.50
N ALA A 91 10.76 7.48 -1.52
CA ALA A 91 11.49 8.76 -1.44
C ALA A 91 10.57 9.99 -1.45
N LEU A 92 9.27 9.80 -1.24
CA LEU A 92 8.25 10.86 -1.31
C LEU A 92 7.66 11.16 0.07
N ASP A 93 7.22 12.40 0.27
CA ASP A 93 6.44 12.76 1.45
C ASP A 93 5.03 12.12 1.40
N PRO A 94 4.34 11.97 2.53
CA PRO A 94 3.05 11.28 2.59
C PRO A 94 1.97 11.83 1.66
N GLN A 95 1.91 13.16 1.49
CA GLN A 95 0.91 13.79 0.62
C GLN A 95 1.19 13.50 -0.85
N THR A 96 2.46 13.58 -1.25
CA THR A 96 2.90 13.24 -2.60
C THR A 96 2.71 11.75 -2.89
N THR A 97 3.02 10.88 -1.91
CA THR A 97 2.75 9.43 -1.99
C THR A 97 1.30 9.16 -2.32
N LYS A 98 0.36 9.72 -1.54
CA LYS A 98 -1.08 9.56 -1.78
C LYS A 98 -1.47 9.99 -3.20
N SER A 99 -0.98 11.14 -3.63
CA SER A 99 -1.24 11.69 -4.97
C SER A 99 -0.72 10.79 -6.12
N VAL A 100 0.41 10.11 -5.91
CA VAL A 100 0.98 9.14 -6.88
C VAL A 100 0.17 7.84 -6.87
N LEU A 101 -0.26 7.36 -5.71
CA LEU A 101 -1.11 6.16 -5.61
C LEU A 101 -2.49 6.37 -6.26
N GLU A 102 -3.10 7.53 -6.08
CA GLU A 102 -4.35 7.90 -6.77
C GLU A 102 -4.16 7.91 -8.30
N LEU A 103 -3.05 8.46 -8.78
CA LEU A 103 -2.72 8.43 -10.21
C LEU A 103 -2.58 6.99 -10.73
N LEU A 104 -1.93 6.10 -9.98
CA LEU A 104 -1.81 4.68 -10.35
C LEU A 104 -3.18 3.99 -10.40
N LYS A 105 -4.06 4.24 -9.41
CA LYS A 105 -5.46 3.75 -9.43
C LYS A 105 -6.22 4.23 -10.67
N GLN A 106 -6.06 5.51 -11.02
CA GLN A 106 -6.67 6.09 -12.22
C GLN A 106 -6.15 5.40 -13.49
N ILE A 107 -4.83 5.23 -13.63
CA ILE A 107 -4.21 4.55 -14.78
C ILE A 107 -4.70 3.10 -14.90
N ASN A 108 -4.80 2.37 -13.79
CA ASN A 108 -5.33 1.01 -13.80
C ASN A 108 -6.76 0.97 -14.34
N ARG A 109 -7.64 1.88 -13.89
CA ARG A 109 -9.05 1.95 -14.35
C ARG A 109 -9.17 2.37 -15.81
N ASP A 110 -8.47 3.44 -16.19
CA ASP A 110 -8.68 4.10 -17.49
C ASP A 110 -8.00 3.36 -18.64
N TYR A 111 -6.87 2.68 -18.36
CA TYR A 111 -6.07 1.97 -19.36
C TYR A 111 -6.11 0.44 -19.24
N GLY A 112 -6.72 -0.11 -18.20
CA GLY A 112 -6.78 -1.55 -17.98
C GLY A 112 -5.41 -2.21 -17.73
N ILE A 113 -4.42 -1.43 -17.29
CA ILE A 113 -3.05 -1.90 -17.02
C ILE A 113 -3.02 -2.59 -15.66
N THR A 114 -2.54 -3.83 -15.59
CA THR A 114 -2.25 -4.49 -14.32
C THR A 114 -1.04 -3.83 -13.67
N ILE A 115 -1.19 -3.38 -12.41
CA ILE A 115 -0.10 -2.74 -11.67
C ILE A 115 0.43 -3.71 -10.62
N VAL A 116 1.72 -4.00 -10.67
CA VAL A 116 2.45 -4.79 -9.67
C VAL A 116 3.32 -3.82 -8.87
N VAL A 117 3.05 -3.71 -7.57
CA VAL A 117 3.80 -2.84 -6.66
C VAL A 117 4.71 -3.70 -5.79
N VAL A 118 6.00 -3.42 -5.78
CA VAL A 118 6.96 -4.00 -4.84
C VAL A 118 7.23 -2.95 -3.76
N THR A 119 6.91 -3.29 -2.53
CA THR A 119 7.06 -2.36 -1.39
C THR A 119 7.16 -3.13 -0.07
N HIS A 120 7.79 -2.53 0.90
CA HIS A 120 7.76 -2.95 2.31
C HIS A 120 6.80 -2.08 3.15
N GLU A 121 6.13 -1.10 2.54
CA GLU A 121 5.18 -0.21 3.20
C GLU A 121 3.78 -0.82 3.17
N MET A 122 3.33 -1.38 4.29
CA MET A 122 2.01 -2.01 4.40
C MET A 122 0.85 -1.03 4.16
N SER A 123 1.05 0.26 4.46
CA SER A 123 0.09 1.32 4.15
C SER A 123 -0.17 1.47 2.65
N VAL A 124 0.87 1.36 1.82
CA VAL A 124 0.77 1.38 0.36
C VAL A 124 -0.01 0.17 -0.15
N VAL A 125 0.28 -1.02 0.41
CA VAL A 125 -0.44 -2.26 0.06
C VAL A 125 -1.93 -2.11 0.34
N GLN A 126 -2.31 -1.64 1.53
CA GLN A 126 -3.71 -1.41 1.91
C GLN A 126 -4.41 -0.38 1.04
N GLU A 127 -3.68 0.66 0.61
CA GLU A 127 -4.24 1.78 -0.13
C GLU A 127 -4.56 1.40 -1.59
N ILE A 128 -3.72 0.62 -2.28
CA ILE A 128 -3.80 0.45 -3.74
C ILE A 128 -4.00 -1.01 -4.19
N CYS A 129 -3.57 -2.01 -3.41
CA CYS A 129 -3.56 -3.39 -3.86
C CYS A 129 -4.88 -4.11 -3.59
N ASN A 130 -5.20 -5.10 -4.45
CA ASN A 130 -6.30 -6.04 -4.26
C ASN A 130 -5.79 -7.41 -3.81
N GLN A 131 -4.61 -7.81 -4.31
CA GLN A 131 -3.95 -9.07 -4.04
C GLN A 131 -2.54 -8.81 -3.51
N VAL A 132 -2.05 -9.70 -2.66
CA VAL A 132 -0.72 -9.63 -2.06
C VAL A 132 -0.01 -10.96 -2.25
N ALA A 133 1.28 -10.88 -2.53
CA ALA A 133 2.22 -11.99 -2.44
C ALA A 133 3.36 -11.55 -1.51
N ILE A 134 3.56 -12.30 -0.43
CA ILE A 134 4.65 -12.06 0.52
C ILE A 134 5.84 -12.91 0.11
N LEU A 135 6.99 -12.25 -0.03
CA LEU A 135 8.23 -12.89 -0.42
C LEU A 135 9.22 -12.91 0.75
N ASN A 136 9.84 -14.07 0.96
CA ASN A 136 10.96 -14.22 1.87
C ASN A 136 12.07 -15.04 1.20
N GLU A 137 13.30 -14.54 1.21
CA GLU A 137 14.49 -15.18 0.58
C GLU A 137 14.24 -15.65 -0.87
N GLY A 138 13.51 -14.84 -1.66
CA GLY A 138 13.19 -15.13 -3.06
C GLY A 138 12.05 -16.11 -3.29
N ASN A 139 11.44 -16.64 -2.23
CA ASN A 139 10.28 -17.54 -2.31
C ASN A 139 9.00 -16.82 -1.93
N VAL A 140 7.89 -17.19 -2.59
CA VAL A 140 6.56 -16.73 -2.18
C VAL A 140 6.09 -17.59 -1.02
N VAL A 141 5.95 -16.96 0.17
CA VAL A 141 5.57 -17.66 1.41
C VAL A 141 4.07 -17.59 1.71
N GLU A 142 3.40 -16.56 1.21
CA GLU A 142 1.95 -16.42 1.36
C GLU A 142 1.36 -15.56 0.24
N THR A 143 0.14 -15.91 -0.21
CA THR A 143 -0.63 -15.13 -1.18
C THR A 143 -2.09 -15.09 -0.79
N GLY A 144 -2.77 -13.99 -1.08
CA GLY A 144 -4.20 -13.83 -0.83
C GLY A 144 -4.69 -12.42 -1.14
N SER A 145 -5.96 -12.18 -0.88
CA SER A 145 -6.49 -10.81 -0.92
C SER A 145 -5.89 -9.97 0.20
N VAL A 146 -5.84 -8.64 -0.01
CA VAL A 146 -5.36 -7.71 1.04
C VAL A 146 -6.15 -7.93 2.33
N SER A 147 -7.47 -8.08 2.23
CA SER A 147 -8.32 -8.30 3.41
C SER A 147 -7.94 -9.58 4.16
N GLU A 148 -7.73 -10.70 3.47
CA GLU A 148 -7.35 -11.98 4.11
C GLU A 148 -6.00 -11.89 4.80
N ILE A 149 -4.98 -11.39 4.09
CA ILE A 149 -3.61 -11.30 4.61
C ILE A 149 -3.54 -10.37 5.83
N PHE A 150 -4.26 -9.24 5.81
CA PHE A 150 -4.22 -8.29 6.93
C PHE A 150 -5.07 -8.71 8.13
N THR A 151 -6.12 -9.52 7.92
CA THR A 151 -6.99 -9.95 9.04
C THR A 151 -6.58 -11.28 9.65
N ALA A 152 -6.07 -12.21 8.84
CA ALA A 152 -5.73 -13.57 9.26
C ALA A 152 -4.43 -14.05 8.57
N PRO A 153 -3.27 -13.41 8.84
CA PRO A 153 -1.99 -13.85 8.29
C PRO A 153 -1.62 -15.23 8.80
N LYS A 154 -1.19 -16.12 7.90
CA LYS A 154 -0.85 -17.51 8.22
C LYS A 154 0.64 -17.69 8.44
N SER A 155 1.48 -17.13 7.55
CA SER A 155 2.93 -17.29 7.64
C SER A 155 3.54 -16.43 8.76
N PRO A 156 4.65 -16.86 9.37
CA PRO A 156 5.38 -16.06 10.34
C PRO A 156 5.84 -14.71 9.77
N GLU A 157 6.22 -14.70 8.49
CA GLU A 157 6.66 -13.51 7.77
C GLU A 157 5.52 -12.51 7.61
N ALA A 158 4.32 -12.97 7.23
CA ALA A 158 3.14 -12.12 7.13
C ALA A 158 2.79 -11.51 8.50
N LYS A 159 2.78 -12.32 9.54
CA LYS A 159 2.57 -11.85 10.92
C LYS A 159 3.59 -10.81 11.32
N SER A 160 4.87 -11.03 11.02
CA SER A 160 5.95 -10.09 11.33
C SER A 160 5.81 -8.77 10.57
N LEU A 161 5.43 -8.80 9.28
CA LEU A 161 5.23 -7.60 8.46
C LEU A 161 4.02 -6.78 8.90
N ILE A 162 2.93 -7.44 9.27
CA ILE A 162 1.66 -6.78 9.60
C ILE A 162 1.67 -6.31 11.06
N ILE A 163 2.12 -7.16 11.98
CA ILE A 163 2.14 -6.88 13.42
C ILE A 163 3.42 -6.13 13.81
N GLY A 164 4.54 -6.44 13.18
CA GLY A 164 5.87 -5.92 13.52
C GLY A 164 6.24 -4.57 12.92
N SER A 165 5.43 -3.97 12.05
CA SER A 165 5.65 -2.62 11.53
C SER A 165 5.37 -1.51 12.55
N GLY A 166 4.87 -1.86 13.74
CA GLY A 166 4.81 -0.97 14.89
C GLY A 166 5.83 -1.40 15.96
N SER A 167 6.42 -0.45 16.67
CA SER A 167 7.35 -0.64 17.81
C SER A 167 6.82 -1.56 18.93
N THR A 168 5.57 -1.96 18.86
CA THR A 168 4.81 -2.79 19.78
C THR A 168 5.21 -4.26 19.82
N ALA A 169 5.74 -4.84 18.75
CA ALA A 169 6.08 -6.28 18.73
C ALA A 169 7.23 -6.66 19.71
N LYS A 170 8.13 -5.71 20.02
CA LYS A 170 9.18 -5.91 21.03
C LYS A 170 8.67 -5.79 22.46
N GLU A 171 7.66 -4.95 22.68
CA GLU A 171 7.05 -4.71 24.00
C GLU A 171 6.04 -5.79 24.40
N MET A 172 5.54 -6.56 23.43
CA MET A 172 4.55 -7.63 23.64
C MET A 172 5.14 -8.94 24.14
N ARG A 173 6.45 -9.16 24.07
CA ARG A 173 7.07 -10.40 24.56
C ARG A 173 6.92 -10.53 26.08
N GLY A 174 6.07 -11.47 26.48
CA GLY A 174 5.84 -11.81 27.90
C GLY A 174 4.62 -11.17 28.55
N ARG A 175 3.74 -10.48 27.79
CA ARG A 175 2.48 -9.92 28.30
C ARG A 175 1.29 -10.61 27.64
N HIS A 176 0.20 -10.82 28.42
CA HIS A 176 -1.06 -11.32 27.87
C HIS A 176 -1.70 -10.26 26.98
N CYS A 177 -1.50 -10.34 25.66
CA CYS A 177 -2.05 -9.41 24.69
C CYS A 177 -3.01 -10.12 23.75
N ILE A 178 -4.08 -9.41 23.35
CA ILE A 178 -5.00 -9.87 22.33
C ILE A 178 -5.09 -8.80 21.22
N ARG A 179 -5.09 -9.26 19.97
CA ARG A 179 -5.33 -8.43 18.79
C ARG A 179 -6.79 -8.57 18.37
N ILE A 180 -7.48 -7.46 18.28
CA ILE A 180 -8.86 -7.36 17.81
C ILE A 180 -8.84 -6.72 16.42
N VAL A 181 -9.54 -7.33 15.47
CA VAL A 181 -9.74 -6.78 14.13
C VAL A 181 -11.22 -6.50 13.95
N PHE A 182 -11.55 -5.23 13.74
CA PHE A 182 -12.91 -4.77 13.47
C PHE A 182 -13.15 -4.82 11.97
N LYS A 183 -14.26 -5.43 11.57
CA LYS A 183 -14.72 -5.48 10.17
C LYS A 183 -16.11 -4.86 10.09
N GLU A 184 -16.33 -4.10 9.02
CA GLU A 184 -17.65 -3.51 8.71
C GLU A 184 -18.27 -2.74 9.89
N ASN A 185 -19.50 -3.06 10.26
CA ASN A 185 -20.25 -2.31 11.28
C ASN A 185 -19.75 -2.49 12.72
N SER A 186 -18.94 -3.51 13.00
CA SER A 186 -18.44 -3.75 14.37
C SER A 186 -17.47 -2.66 14.87
N SER A 187 -16.91 -1.85 13.98
CA SER A 187 -16.01 -0.72 14.33
C SER A 187 -16.72 0.40 15.11
N TYR A 188 -18.04 0.47 15.06
CA TYR A 188 -18.82 1.52 15.73
C TYR A 188 -19.36 1.08 17.10
N GLU A 189 -19.23 -0.18 17.47
CA GLU A 189 -19.68 -0.66 18.77
C GLU A 189 -18.59 -0.42 19.83
N PRO A 190 -18.96 0.04 21.04
CA PRO A 190 -18.01 0.28 22.13
C PRO A 190 -17.61 -1.04 22.83
N VAL A 191 -17.08 -2.00 22.05
CA VAL A 191 -16.79 -3.37 22.47
C VAL A 191 -15.84 -3.40 23.69
N VAL A 192 -14.76 -2.61 23.66
CA VAL A 192 -13.80 -2.53 24.77
C VAL A 192 -14.44 -1.89 26.00
N GLY A 193 -15.24 -0.85 25.81
CA GLY A 193 -15.99 -0.21 26.90
C GLY A 193 -16.98 -1.18 27.56
N ASN A 194 -17.78 -1.87 26.77
CA ASN A 194 -18.74 -2.85 27.26
C ASN A 194 -18.04 -4.01 27.98
N MET A 195 -16.94 -4.53 27.44
CA MET A 195 -16.12 -5.55 28.08
C MET A 195 -15.60 -5.10 29.46
N THR A 196 -15.01 -3.92 29.54
CA THR A 196 -14.48 -3.40 30.82
C THR A 196 -15.56 -3.17 31.87
N LEU A 197 -16.76 -2.73 31.46
CA LEU A 197 -17.92 -2.59 32.33
C LEU A 197 -18.44 -3.95 32.83
N GLN A 198 -18.51 -4.94 31.97
CA GLN A 198 -19.00 -6.28 32.29
C GLN A 198 -18.09 -7.01 33.25
N PHE A 199 -16.79 -7.01 32.99
CA PHE A 199 -15.79 -7.71 33.83
C PHE A 199 -15.25 -6.87 34.98
N LYS A 200 -15.61 -5.58 35.04
CA LYS A 200 -15.15 -4.60 36.05
C LYS A 200 -13.63 -4.55 36.20
N THR A 201 -12.93 -4.83 35.12
CA THR A 201 -11.47 -4.92 35.08
C THR A 201 -10.95 -4.06 33.90
N PRO A 202 -10.05 -3.09 34.17
CA PRO A 202 -9.49 -2.26 33.13
C PRO A 202 -8.52 -3.05 32.23
N VAL A 203 -8.40 -2.63 30.96
CA VAL A 203 -7.41 -3.12 30.02
C VAL A 203 -6.62 -1.93 29.46
N ASN A 204 -5.33 -2.17 29.14
CA ASN A 204 -4.53 -1.17 28.45
C ASN A 204 -4.67 -1.33 26.94
N ILE A 205 -4.87 -0.22 26.23
CA ILE A 205 -4.82 -0.16 24.77
C ILE A 205 -3.36 0.15 24.39
N LEU A 206 -2.66 -0.85 23.87
CA LEU A 206 -1.26 -0.71 23.44
C LEU A 206 -1.16 -0.13 22.03
N TYR A 207 -2.13 -0.45 21.19
CA TYR A 207 -2.22 0.05 19.82
C TYR A 207 -3.68 0.12 19.38
N ALA A 208 -4.04 1.15 18.63
CA ALA A 208 -5.33 1.26 17.96
C ALA A 208 -5.16 2.01 16.65
N ASN A 209 -5.70 1.46 15.58
CA ASN A 209 -5.71 2.08 14.26
C ASN A 209 -7.06 1.81 13.59
N THR A 210 -7.74 2.86 13.18
CA THR A 210 -9.01 2.77 12.45
C THR A 210 -8.83 3.45 11.10
N LYS A 211 -9.20 2.78 10.02
CA LYS A 211 -9.13 3.32 8.66
C LYS A 211 -10.44 3.06 7.93
N ASP A 212 -10.78 3.97 7.05
CA ASP A 212 -11.82 3.75 6.05
C ASP A 212 -11.21 2.96 4.87
N LEU A 213 -11.71 1.75 4.65
CA LEU A 213 -11.37 0.93 3.51
C LEU A 213 -12.58 0.92 2.55
N ASN A 214 -12.56 1.80 1.54
CA ASN A 214 -13.60 1.90 0.52
C ASN A 214 -15.02 2.15 1.06
N GLY A 215 -15.15 3.03 2.05
CA GLY A 215 -16.44 3.35 2.67
C GLY A 215 -16.84 2.41 3.81
N THR A 216 -15.98 1.45 4.17
CA THR A 216 -16.19 0.53 5.29
C THR A 216 -15.13 0.80 6.35
N ALA A 217 -15.56 1.09 7.58
CA ALA A 217 -14.63 1.26 8.68
C ALA A 217 -14.00 -0.10 9.03
N ALA A 218 -12.70 -0.19 8.88
CA ALA A 218 -11.91 -1.32 9.36
C ALA A 218 -10.88 -0.80 10.35
N GLY A 219 -10.63 -1.57 11.40
CA GLY A 219 -9.67 -1.17 12.43
C GLY A 219 -9.05 -2.36 13.11
N GLU A 220 -7.92 -2.12 13.73
CA GLU A 220 -7.30 -3.08 14.62
C GLU A 220 -6.92 -2.41 15.94
N MET A 221 -6.98 -3.20 17.00
CA MET A 221 -6.62 -2.76 18.34
C MET A 221 -5.86 -3.89 19.04
N ILE A 222 -4.82 -3.53 19.77
CA ILE A 222 -4.07 -4.46 20.61
C ILE A 222 -4.31 -4.05 22.05
N LEU A 223 -4.90 -4.98 22.80
CA LEU A 223 -5.18 -4.82 24.21
C LEU A 223 -4.22 -5.66 25.03
N GLN A 224 -3.73 -5.11 26.14
CA GLN A 224 -3.10 -5.87 27.19
C GLN A 224 -4.19 -6.29 28.18
N LEU A 225 -4.38 -7.60 28.31
CA LEU A 225 -5.33 -8.20 29.25
C LEU A 225 -4.73 -8.22 30.68
N PRO A 226 -5.59 -8.34 31.71
CA PRO A 226 -5.13 -8.46 33.09
C PRO A 226 -4.28 -9.73 33.32
N GLU A 227 -3.44 -9.69 34.36
CA GLU A 227 -2.60 -10.84 34.74
C GLU A 227 -3.42 -12.01 35.27
N ASP A 228 -4.63 -11.76 35.76
CA ASP A 228 -5.56 -12.83 36.19
C ASP A 228 -6.01 -13.61 34.93
N THR A 229 -5.51 -14.84 34.82
CA THR A 229 -5.74 -15.72 33.68
C THR A 229 -7.20 -16.15 33.53
N GLU A 230 -7.98 -16.22 34.63
CA GLU A 230 -9.39 -16.58 34.60
C GLU A 230 -10.22 -15.44 34.01
N ILE A 231 -9.97 -14.22 34.47
CA ILE A 231 -10.63 -13.01 33.94
C ILE A 231 -10.23 -12.77 32.48
N ALA A 232 -8.93 -12.90 32.18
CA ALA A 232 -8.41 -12.77 30.82
C ALA A 232 -9.07 -13.78 29.87
N GLY A 233 -9.20 -15.05 30.28
CA GLY A 233 -9.88 -16.09 29.49
C GLY A 233 -11.35 -15.73 29.18
N LYS A 234 -12.10 -15.27 30.19
CA LYS A 234 -13.49 -14.83 30.00
C LYS A 234 -13.62 -13.61 29.08
N MET A 235 -12.66 -12.66 29.15
CA MET A 235 -12.61 -11.52 28.23
C MET A 235 -12.34 -11.96 26.79
N VAL A 236 -11.45 -12.93 26.57
CA VAL A 236 -11.16 -13.52 25.25
C VAL A 236 -12.41 -14.20 24.68
N GLU A 237 -13.11 -15.01 25.48
CA GLU A 237 -14.36 -15.64 25.06
C GLU A 237 -15.43 -14.60 24.67
N TYR A 238 -15.58 -13.55 25.46
CA TYR A 238 -16.50 -12.45 25.17
C TYR A 238 -16.17 -11.77 23.83
N LEU A 239 -14.89 -11.50 23.58
CA LEU A 239 -14.45 -10.88 22.33
C LEU A 239 -14.61 -11.82 21.13
N ASN A 240 -14.35 -13.11 21.30
CA ASN A 240 -14.56 -14.12 20.25
C ASN A 240 -16.03 -14.27 19.84
N CYS A 241 -16.96 -14.05 20.75
CA CYS A 241 -18.40 -14.06 20.43
C CYS A 241 -18.84 -12.84 19.59
N LEU A 242 -18.16 -11.72 19.69
CA LEU A 242 -18.53 -10.46 19.05
C LEU A 242 -17.67 -10.11 17.84
N LEU A 243 -16.43 -10.59 17.80
CA LEU A 243 -15.40 -10.18 16.86
C LEU A 243 -14.58 -11.38 16.39
N TYR A 244 -13.90 -11.23 15.24
CA TYR A 244 -12.84 -12.15 14.85
C TYR A 244 -11.57 -11.77 15.60
N THR A 245 -11.17 -12.57 16.57
CA THR A 245 -9.93 -12.38 17.35
C THR A 245 -8.88 -13.41 16.92
N SER A 246 -7.61 -13.02 16.94
CA SER A 246 -6.48 -13.93 16.84
C SER A 246 -5.50 -13.63 17.97
N ASP A 247 -4.96 -14.66 18.61
CA ASP A 247 -3.88 -14.53 19.57
C ASP A 247 -2.68 -13.85 18.91
N ALA A 248 -2.09 -12.88 19.60
CA ALA A 248 -0.94 -12.10 19.14
C ALA A 248 0.39 -12.75 19.54
#